data_12e23cd89ecb7beaba291a615e3877ba
#
_entry.id   12e23cd89ecb7beaba291a615e3877ba
#
_cell.length_a   1.000
_cell.length_b   1.000
_cell.length_c   1.000
_cell.angle_alpha   90.00
_cell.angle_beta   90.00
_cell.angle_gamma   90.00
#
_symmetry.space_group_name_H-M   'P 1'
#
loop_
_entity.id
_entity.type
_entity.pdbx_description
1 polymer ?
#
loop_
_entity_poly.entity_id
_entity_poly.type
_entity_poly.pdbx_seq_one_letter_code
_entity_poly.pdbx_strand_id
1 'polypeptide(L)'
;MRVTYRGDVEYEATTEMLRKVAALAAETQSQSLLFDIREANYRDYHLGTIRHAEEGPSLGIDKAFRIAFLGKEGNPMLDYVAAVTTNRGYWTRAFTDEARALAWLRDRI
;
A
#
# COMPACT_ATOMS: atom_id res chain seq x y z
N MET A 1 -2.57 2.38 -10.33
CA MET A 1 -3.82 2.82 -9.67
C MET A 1 -3.49 3.56 -8.39
N ARG A 2 -4.12 4.69 -8.17
CA ARG A 2 -3.92 5.50 -6.97
C ARG A 2 -4.99 5.22 -5.94
N VAL A 3 -4.58 5.00 -4.69
CA VAL A 3 -5.49 4.81 -3.55
C VAL A 3 -5.10 5.83 -2.48
N THR A 4 -6.02 6.71 -2.13
CA THR A 4 -5.78 7.70 -1.08
C THR A 4 -6.51 7.28 0.18
N TYR A 5 -5.78 7.16 1.28
CA TYR A 5 -6.35 6.83 2.59
C TYR A 5 -6.33 8.08 3.47
N ARG A 6 -7.48 8.41 4.06
CA ARG A 6 -7.62 9.57 4.95
C ARG A 6 -8.24 9.16 6.27
N GLY A 7 -7.78 9.77 7.35
CA GLY A 7 -8.32 9.54 8.68
C GLY A 7 -7.73 8.33 9.37
N ASP A 8 -8.40 7.85 10.38
CA ASP A 8 -7.91 6.74 11.20
C ASP A 8 -7.92 5.43 10.42
N VAL A 9 -6.82 4.69 10.51
CA VAL A 9 -6.70 3.39 9.87
C VAL A 9 -7.35 2.35 10.76
N GLU A 10 -8.38 1.68 10.25
CA GLU A 10 -9.11 0.64 10.96
C GLU A 10 -9.07 -0.66 10.17
N TYR A 11 -9.01 -1.79 10.88
CA TYR A 11 -8.76 -3.08 10.25
C TYR A 11 -9.87 -3.47 9.25
N GLU A 12 -11.12 -3.43 9.67
CA GLU A 12 -12.22 -3.86 8.81
C GLU A 12 -12.43 -2.94 7.61
N ALA A 13 -12.34 -1.63 7.84
CA ALA A 13 -12.46 -0.65 6.75
C ALA A 13 -11.32 -0.81 5.74
N THR A 14 -10.12 -1.08 6.23
CA THR A 14 -8.95 -1.31 5.36
C THR A 14 -9.10 -2.60 4.57
N THR A 15 -9.60 -3.67 5.19
CA THR A 15 -9.87 -4.93 4.50
C THR A 15 -10.85 -4.72 3.34
N GLU A 16 -11.96 -4.00 3.59
CA GLU A 16 -12.93 -3.69 2.55
C GLU A 16 -12.32 -2.85 1.43
N MET A 17 -11.52 -1.86 1.79
CA MET A 17 -10.81 -1.03 0.82
C MET A 17 -9.90 -1.88 -0.07
N LEU A 18 -9.12 -2.78 0.52
CA LEU A 18 -8.19 -3.64 -0.23
C LEU A 18 -8.94 -4.56 -1.20
N ARG A 19 -10.10 -5.09 -0.80
CA ARG A 19 -10.92 -5.89 -1.71
C ARG A 19 -11.40 -5.08 -2.91
N LYS A 20 -11.86 -3.86 -2.67
CA LYS A 20 -12.31 -2.96 -3.75
C LYS A 20 -11.16 -2.58 -4.66
N VAL A 21 -10.00 -2.29 -4.10
CA VAL A 21 -8.80 -1.97 -4.87
C VAL A 21 -8.42 -3.15 -5.76
N ALA A 22 -8.43 -4.36 -5.21
CA ALA A 22 -8.09 -5.57 -5.97
C ALA A 22 -9.06 -5.79 -7.12
N ALA A 23 -10.37 -5.59 -6.89
CA ALA A 23 -11.38 -5.74 -7.93
C ALA A 23 -11.17 -4.72 -9.06
N LEU A 24 -10.92 -3.45 -8.71
CA LEU A 24 -10.66 -2.41 -9.69
C LEU A 24 -9.37 -2.65 -10.46
N ALA A 25 -8.34 -3.13 -9.77
CA ALA A 25 -7.06 -3.46 -10.40
C ALA A 25 -7.24 -4.58 -11.43
N ALA A 26 -8.04 -5.59 -11.10
CA ALA A 26 -8.35 -6.68 -12.02
C ALA A 26 -9.11 -6.18 -13.24
N GLU A 27 -10.11 -5.32 -13.04
CA GLU A 27 -10.88 -4.73 -14.14
C GLU A 27 -10.01 -3.93 -15.10
N THR A 28 -9.09 -3.14 -14.56
CA THR A 28 -8.22 -2.26 -15.35
C THR A 28 -6.92 -2.94 -15.74
N GLN A 29 -6.73 -4.19 -15.35
CA GLN A 29 -5.49 -4.96 -15.58
C GLN A 29 -4.24 -4.25 -15.06
N SER A 30 -4.39 -3.53 -13.95
CA SER A 30 -3.29 -2.84 -13.30
C SER A 30 -2.61 -3.73 -12.27
N GLN A 31 -1.27 -3.71 -12.26
CA GLN A 31 -0.48 -4.38 -11.22
C GLN A 31 0.41 -3.40 -10.48
N SER A 32 0.12 -2.11 -10.61
CA SER A 32 0.86 -1.05 -9.93
C SER A 32 -0.09 -0.25 -9.04
N LEU A 33 0.24 -0.17 -7.76
CA LEU A 33 -0.58 0.53 -6.77
C LEU A 33 0.23 1.62 -6.10
N LEU A 34 -0.36 2.82 -6.03
CA LEU A 34 0.17 3.92 -5.23
C LEU A 34 -0.77 4.14 -4.05
N PHE A 35 -0.31 3.82 -2.85
CA PHE A 35 -1.05 4.11 -1.63
C PHE A 35 -0.58 5.46 -1.07
N ASP A 36 -1.42 6.48 -1.21
CA ASP A 36 -1.16 7.78 -0.63
C ASP A 36 -1.67 7.80 0.80
N ILE A 37 -0.75 7.70 1.74
CA ILE A 37 -1.06 7.63 3.16
C ILE A 37 -0.68 8.91 3.90
N ARG A 38 -0.48 10.02 3.16
CA ARG A 38 -0.10 11.29 3.78
C ARG A 38 -1.13 11.81 4.77
N GLU A 39 -2.40 11.51 4.54
CA GLU A 39 -3.51 11.92 5.41
C GLU A 39 -4.02 10.79 6.30
N ALA A 40 -3.36 9.64 6.31
CA ALA A 40 -3.76 8.49 7.10
C ALA A 40 -3.19 8.59 8.52
N ASN A 41 -3.99 8.18 9.50
CA ASN A 41 -3.56 8.11 10.89
C ASN A 41 -3.44 6.65 11.31
N TYR A 42 -2.19 6.17 11.43
CA TYR A 42 -1.87 4.78 11.75
C TYR A 42 -1.70 4.53 13.26
N ARG A 43 -2.30 5.34 14.10
CA ARG A 43 -2.15 5.21 15.55
C ARG A 43 -2.24 3.74 16.00
N ASP A 44 -1.14 3.22 16.52
CA ASP A 44 -1.03 1.86 17.06
C ASP A 44 -1.49 0.74 16.11
N TYR A 45 -1.35 0.94 14.80
CA TYR A 45 -1.83 -0.02 13.79
C TYR A 45 -0.78 -1.04 13.35
N HIS A 46 0.21 -1.34 14.18
CA HIS A 46 1.31 -2.23 13.79
C HIS A 46 0.84 -3.65 13.48
N LEU A 47 0.03 -4.25 14.35
CA LEU A 47 -0.47 -5.61 14.12
C LEU A 47 -1.39 -5.68 12.91
N GLY A 48 -2.23 -4.68 12.72
CA GLY A 48 -3.11 -4.61 11.56
C GLY A 48 -2.32 -4.56 10.25
N THR A 49 -1.22 -3.81 10.23
CA THR A 49 -0.34 -3.75 9.06
C THR A 49 0.24 -5.12 8.73
N ILE A 50 0.73 -5.85 9.73
CA ILE A 50 1.25 -7.20 9.54
C ILE A 50 0.16 -8.13 8.99
N ARG A 51 -1.03 -8.10 9.58
CA ARG A 51 -2.13 -8.95 9.15
C ARG A 51 -2.55 -8.67 7.71
N HIS A 52 -2.66 -7.41 7.32
CA HIS A 52 -3.00 -7.06 5.95
C HIS A 52 -1.93 -7.48 4.95
N ALA A 53 -0.67 -7.37 5.31
CA ALA A 53 0.41 -7.83 4.45
C ALA A 53 0.34 -9.35 4.24
N GLU A 54 -0.04 -10.09 5.26
CA GLU A 54 -0.20 -11.54 5.16
C GLU A 54 -1.45 -11.95 4.40
N GLU A 55 -2.53 -11.17 4.54
CA GLU A 55 -3.82 -11.45 3.91
C GLU A 55 -3.94 -10.96 2.47
N GLY A 56 -3.02 -10.12 2.02
CA GLY A 56 -3.10 -9.48 0.71
C GLY A 56 -3.44 -10.42 -0.44
N PRO A 57 -2.72 -11.55 -0.61
CA PRO A 57 -3.04 -12.47 -1.71
C PRO A 57 -4.47 -13.02 -1.65
N SER A 58 -5.00 -13.31 -0.47
CA SER A 58 -6.37 -13.80 -0.33
C SER A 58 -7.41 -12.70 -0.60
N LEU A 59 -7.01 -11.44 -0.51
CA LEU A 59 -7.87 -10.29 -0.83
C LEU A 59 -7.79 -9.89 -2.30
N GLY A 60 -6.89 -10.51 -3.06
CA GLY A 60 -6.72 -10.26 -4.48
C GLY A 60 -5.52 -9.37 -4.83
N ILE A 61 -4.72 -9.01 -3.84
CA ILE A 61 -3.49 -8.24 -4.07
C ILE A 61 -2.32 -9.22 -3.98
N ASP A 62 -1.95 -9.79 -5.10
CA ASP A 62 -0.90 -10.78 -5.13
C ASP A 62 0.51 -10.15 -5.16
N LYS A 63 1.53 -10.99 -5.03
CA LYS A 63 2.91 -10.53 -4.89
C LYS A 63 3.55 -10.06 -6.19
N ALA A 64 2.85 -10.18 -7.32
CA ALA A 64 3.31 -9.61 -8.59
C ALA A 64 3.06 -8.10 -8.66
N PHE A 65 2.25 -7.55 -7.76
CA PHE A 65 1.97 -6.12 -7.72
C PHE A 65 3.22 -5.33 -7.31
N ARG A 66 3.39 -4.17 -7.94
CA ARG A 66 4.32 -3.16 -7.46
C ARG A 66 3.54 -2.18 -6.60
N ILE A 67 4.02 -1.95 -5.39
CA ILE A 67 3.31 -1.13 -4.40
C ILE A 67 4.22 -0.01 -3.93
N ALA A 68 3.80 1.23 -4.17
CA ALA A 68 4.47 2.40 -3.64
C ALA A 68 3.64 2.97 -2.49
N PHE A 69 4.28 3.22 -1.36
CA PHE A 69 3.65 3.95 -0.26
C PHE A 69 4.18 5.38 -0.27
N LEU A 70 3.27 6.34 -0.37
CA LEU A 70 3.60 7.77 -0.37
C LEU A 70 3.16 8.34 0.97
N GLY A 71 4.10 8.82 1.75
CA GLY A 71 3.83 9.37 3.08
C GLY A 71 4.57 10.67 3.32
N LYS A 72 4.36 11.26 4.50
CA LYS A 72 5.06 12.46 4.92
C LYS A 72 6.44 12.12 5.46
N GLU A 73 7.41 12.96 5.17
CA GLU A 73 8.75 12.81 5.71
C GLU A 73 8.71 12.80 7.24
N GLY A 74 9.47 11.89 7.84
CA GLY A 74 9.53 11.76 9.30
C GLY A 74 8.44 10.91 9.91
N ASN A 75 7.49 10.41 9.10
CA ASN A 75 6.46 9.51 9.61
C ASN A 75 7.03 8.09 9.76
N PRO A 76 7.20 7.57 10.99
CA PRO A 76 7.81 6.26 11.18
C PRO A 76 6.95 5.12 10.60
N MET A 77 5.65 5.31 10.44
CA MET A 77 4.79 4.29 9.86
C MET A 77 5.02 4.10 8.37
N LEU A 78 5.52 5.12 7.68
CA LEU A 78 5.83 4.98 6.25
C LEU A 78 6.88 3.90 6.01
N ASP A 79 7.98 3.96 6.73
CA ASP A 79 9.03 2.97 6.61
C ASP A 79 8.58 1.61 7.14
N TYR A 80 7.78 1.62 8.20
CA TYR A 80 7.26 0.39 8.80
C TYR A 80 6.36 -0.39 7.81
N VAL A 81 5.38 0.27 7.20
CA VAL A 81 4.48 -0.42 6.26
C VAL A 81 5.24 -0.95 5.06
N ALA A 82 6.22 -0.20 4.56
CA ALA A 82 7.05 -0.65 3.45
C ALA A 82 7.90 -1.85 3.83
N ALA A 83 8.51 -1.82 5.02
CA ALA A 83 9.34 -2.93 5.50
C ALA A 83 8.51 -4.21 5.71
N VAL A 84 7.34 -4.09 6.31
CA VAL A 84 6.47 -5.24 6.57
C VAL A 84 6.05 -5.89 5.25
N THR A 85 5.62 -5.11 4.27
CA THR A 85 5.18 -5.64 2.98
C THR A 85 6.35 -6.24 2.19
N THR A 86 7.50 -5.59 2.22
CA THR A 86 8.72 -6.13 1.59
C THR A 86 9.11 -7.48 2.19
N ASN A 87 9.04 -7.59 3.52
CA ASN A 87 9.40 -8.83 4.21
C ASN A 87 8.44 -9.98 3.90
N ARG A 88 7.23 -9.69 3.43
CA ARG A 88 6.27 -10.70 2.99
C ARG A 88 6.36 -11.01 1.50
N GLY A 89 7.37 -10.48 0.82
CA GLY A 89 7.64 -10.82 -0.56
C GLY A 89 6.98 -9.94 -1.60
N TYR A 90 6.37 -8.82 -1.19
CA TYR A 90 5.84 -7.84 -2.13
C TYR A 90 6.93 -6.93 -2.67
N TRP A 91 6.72 -6.45 -3.87
CA TRP A 91 7.61 -5.48 -4.49
C TRP A 91 7.17 -4.08 -4.05
N THR A 92 7.73 -3.61 -2.95
CA THR A 92 7.26 -2.40 -2.26
C THR A 92 8.38 -1.40 -2.05
N ARG A 93 8.03 -0.13 -2.12
CA ARG A 93 8.97 0.96 -1.80
C ARG A 93 8.23 2.15 -1.19
N ALA A 94 8.89 2.84 -0.26
CA ALA A 94 8.38 4.04 0.38
C ALA A 94 8.91 5.29 -0.29
N PHE A 95 8.05 6.30 -0.40
CA PHE A 95 8.39 7.60 -1.00
C PHE A 95 7.79 8.73 -0.20
N THR A 96 8.46 9.88 -0.22
CA THR A 96 7.92 11.13 0.29
C THR A 96 7.64 12.12 -0.84
N ASP A 97 8.03 11.78 -2.05
CA ASP A 97 7.86 12.60 -3.27
C ASP A 97 6.98 11.83 -4.26
N GLU A 98 5.84 12.40 -4.58
CA GLU A 98 4.87 11.75 -5.47
C GLU A 98 5.44 11.48 -6.87
N ALA A 99 6.19 12.43 -7.43
CA ALA A 99 6.76 12.26 -8.76
C ALA A 99 7.72 11.06 -8.82
N ARG A 100 8.52 10.87 -7.77
CA ARG A 100 9.42 9.72 -7.67
C ARG A 100 8.66 8.40 -7.52
N ALA A 101 7.58 8.42 -6.75
CA ALA A 101 6.75 7.23 -6.58
C ALA A 101 6.14 6.81 -7.91
N LEU A 102 5.58 7.75 -8.66
CA LEU A 102 4.99 7.48 -9.96
C LEU A 102 6.03 7.01 -10.98
N ALA A 103 7.22 7.60 -10.97
CA ALA A 103 8.30 7.19 -11.86
C ALA A 103 8.73 5.75 -11.57
N TRP A 104 8.86 5.39 -10.30
CA TRP A 104 9.23 4.03 -9.91
C TRP A 104 8.16 3.00 -10.32
N LEU A 105 6.88 3.36 -10.19
CA LEU A 105 5.78 2.47 -10.58
C LEU A 105 5.72 2.24 -12.10
N ARG A 106 6.16 3.22 -12.89
CA ARG A 106 6.19 3.12 -14.35
C ARG A 106 7.46 2.44 -14.86
N ASP A 107 8.48 2.31 -14.02
CA ASP A 107 9.74 1.73 -14.43
C ASP A 107 9.55 0.23 -14.66
N ARG A 108 9.84 -0.21 -15.88
CA ARG A 108 9.72 -1.60 -16.28
C ARG A 108 11.11 -2.14 -16.62
N ILE A 109 11.61 -2.87 -15.69
CA ILE A 109 12.93 -3.47 -15.87
C ILE A 109 12.77 -4.85 -16.51
#